data_10d112be6cbb2aa911afc2176e3c4160
#
_entry.id   10d112be6cbb2aa911afc2176e3c4160
#
_cell.length_a   1.000
_cell.length_b   1.000
_cell.length_c   1.000
_cell.angle_alpha   90.00
_cell.angle_beta   90.00
_cell.angle_gamma   90.00
#
_symmetry.space_group_name_H-M   'P 1'
#
loop_
_entity.id
_entity.type
_entity.pdbx_description
1 polymer ?
#
loop_
_entity_poly.entity_id
_entity_poly.type
_entity_poly.pdbx_seq_one_letter_code
_entity_poly.pdbx_strand_id
1 'polypeptide(L)'
;MKGILKNVELKEFEAKETKKKFKKLVFKVDVLMNDADKSVKTLTGSYGEQFARDYFAFCKVKTKDLIGKEVGVVLAKKQMTTAEGETRVVQYIKYLNVLDAEGKEIVYNKDTKNELDF
;
A
#
# COMPACT_ATOMS: atom_id res chain seq x y z
N MET A 1 4.20 -11.56 2.02
CA MET A 1 4.30 -11.14 3.42
C MET A 1 2.95 -10.62 3.88
N LYS A 2 2.60 -10.83 5.11
CA LYS A 2 1.30 -10.42 5.65
C LYS A 2 1.46 -9.46 6.81
N GLY A 3 0.47 -8.61 7.02
CA GLY A 3 0.45 -7.66 8.13
C GLY A 3 -0.98 -7.31 8.53
N ILE A 4 -1.12 -6.49 9.54
CA ILE A 4 -2.42 -6.02 10.02
C ILE A 4 -2.59 -4.56 9.62
N LEU A 5 -3.66 -4.27 8.90
CA LEU A 5 -3.97 -2.90 8.49
C LEU A 5 -4.39 -2.07 9.71
N LYS A 6 -3.64 -1.02 9.98
CA LYS A 6 -3.87 -0.16 11.15
C LYS A 6 -4.69 1.08 10.84
N ASN A 7 -4.43 1.70 9.69
CA ASN A 7 -5.11 2.93 9.34
C ASN A 7 -5.15 3.11 7.83
N VAL A 8 -6.20 3.75 7.36
CA VAL A 8 -6.39 4.13 5.96
C VAL A 8 -6.94 5.54 5.95
N GLU A 9 -6.32 6.43 5.18
CA GLU A 9 -6.72 7.82 5.11
C GLU A 9 -6.56 8.36 3.69
N LEU A 10 -7.57 9.07 3.21
CA LEU A 10 -7.48 9.76 1.93
C LEU A 10 -6.89 11.14 2.17
N LYS A 11 -5.69 11.38 1.64
CA LYS A 11 -4.98 12.63 1.81
C LYS A 11 -4.88 13.40 0.50
N GLU A 12 -4.96 14.72 0.59
CA GLU A 12 -4.78 15.61 -0.55
C GLU A 12 -3.36 16.13 -0.59
N PHE A 13 -2.78 16.10 -1.77
CA PHE A 13 -1.41 16.56 -2.02
C PHE A 13 -1.44 17.59 -3.15
N GLU A 14 -0.43 18.46 -3.18
CA GLU A 14 -0.25 19.45 -4.23
C GLU A 14 1.07 19.18 -4.94
N ALA A 15 1.03 19.09 -6.27
CA ALA A 15 2.23 18.94 -7.08
C ALA A 15 2.97 20.27 -7.12
N LYS A 16 4.25 20.29 -6.76
CA LYS A 16 5.05 21.53 -6.68
C LYS A 16 5.20 22.26 -8.00
N GLU A 17 5.32 21.52 -9.10
CA GLU A 17 5.56 22.12 -10.41
C GLU A 17 4.30 22.66 -11.08
N THR A 18 3.21 21.90 -11.02
CA THR A 18 1.97 22.25 -11.71
C THR A 18 0.92 22.85 -10.82
N LYS A 19 1.14 22.84 -9.50
CA LYS A 19 0.19 23.26 -8.47
C LYS A 19 -1.17 22.57 -8.56
N LYS A 20 -1.22 21.44 -9.26
CA LYS A 20 -2.42 20.62 -9.31
C LYS A 20 -2.58 19.81 -8.03
N LYS A 21 -3.79 19.78 -7.52
CA LYS A 21 -4.11 19.00 -6.34
C LYS A 21 -4.51 17.59 -6.77
N PHE A 22 -4.06 16.60 -5.99
CA PHE A 22 -4.42 15.21 -6.21
C PHE A 22 -4.60 14.52 -4.87
N LYS A 23 -5.34 13.43 -4.88
CA LYS A 23 -5.61 12.66 -3.66
C LYS A 23 -4.96 11.31 -3.76
N LYS A 24 -4.44 10.82 -2.64
CA LYS A 24 -3.90 9.47 -2.49
C LYS A 24 -4.48 8.81 -1.26
N LEU A 25 -4.77 7.53 -1.38
CA LEU A 25 -5.14 6.72 -0.23
C LEU A 25 -3.86 6.25 0.44
N VAL A 26 -3.62 6.73 1.67
CA VAL A 26 -2.44 6.38 2.46
C VAL A 26 -2.84 5.35 3.49
N PHE A 27 -2.07 4.27 3.59
CA PHE A 27 -2.35 3.19 4.53
C PHE A 27 -1.12 2.87 5.37
N LYS A 28 -1.37 2.48 6.61
CA LYS A 28 -0.35 2.04 7.55
C LYS A 28 -0.63 0.59 7.95
N VAL A 29 0.39 -0.24 7.88
CA VAL A 29 0.26 -1.67 8.17
C VAL A 29 1.37 -2.09 9.12
N ASP A 30 0.98 -2.83 10.17
CA ASP A 30 1.94 -3.46 11.05
C ASP A 30 2.38 -4.79 10.43
N VAL A 31 3.65 -4.88 10.11
CA VAL A 31 4.24 -6.04 9.44
C VAL A 31 5.18 -6.77 10.39
N LEU A 32 5.03 -8.07 10.47
CA LEU A 32 5.95 -8.91 11.25
C LEU A 32 7.26 -9.05 10.46
N MET A 33 8.31 -8.44 10.96
CA MET A 33 9.61 -8.37 10.27
C MET A 33 10.52 -9.55 10.59
N ASN A 34 10.37 -10.15 11.77
CA ASN A 34 11.19 -11.26 12.20
C ASN A 34 10.35 -12.22 13.06
N ASP A 35 10.19 -13.45 12.58
CA ASP A 35 9.40 -14.47 13.27
C ASP A 35 10.05 -14.92 14.60
N ALA A 36 11.39 -14.87 14.67
CA ALA A 36 12.11 -15.37 15.84
C ALA A 36 11.91 -14.48 17.07
N ASP A 37 11.97 -13.16 16.91
CA ASP A 37 11.80 -12.21 18.00
C ASP A 37 10.45 -11.48 17.96
N LYS A 38 9.60 -11.82 16.98
CA LYS A 38 8.28 -11.20 16.78
C LYS A 38 8.32 -9.68 16.65
N SER A 39 9.38 -9.16 16.03
CA SER A 39 9.50 -7.73 15.75
C SER A 39 8.41 -7.27 14.80
N VAL A 40 7.69 -6.23 15.18
CA VAL A 40 6.65 -5.63 14.36
C VAL A 40 7.06 -4.21 14.00
N LYS A 41 6.93 -3.87 12.73
CA LYS A 41 7.23 -2.53 12.24
C LYS A 41 6.03 -1.98 11.48
N THR A 42 5.66 -0.74 11.78
CA THR A 42 4.59 -0.05 11.05
C THR A 42 5.18 0.58 9.80
N LEU A 43 4.70 0.13 8.65
CA LEU A 43 5.12 0.65 7.35
C LEU A 43 3.97 1.38 6.67
N THR A 44 4.32 2.35 5.84
CA THR A 44 3.36 3.19 5.13
C THR A 44 3.43 2.92 3.63
N GLY A 45 2.28 2.96 2.98
CA GLY A 45 2.19 2.90 1.54
C GLY A 45 1.05 3.77 1.07
N SER A 46 0.93 3.95 -0.24
CA SER A 46 -0.15 4.75 -0.81
C SER A 46 -0.53 4.27 -2.20
N TYR A 47 -1.81 4.48 -2.54
CA TYR A 47 -2.33 4.31 -3.89
C TYR A 47 -2.91 5.63 -4.37
N GLY A 48 -2.79 5.91 -5.67
CA GLY A 48 -3.54 6.99 -6.28
C GLY A 48 -5.05 6.77 -6.10
N GLU A 49 -5.82 7.85 -6.01
CA GLU A 49 -7.26 7.76 -5.72
C GLU A 49 -7.99 6.84 -6.69
N GLN A 50 -7.75 6.99 -8.00
CA GLN A 50 -8.45 6.19 -8.99
C GLN A 50 -8.08 4.72 -8.90
N PHE A 51 -6.81 4.43 -8.74
CA PHE A 51 -6.35 3.04 -8.57
C PHE A 51 -6.96 2.40 -7.33
N ALA A 52 -7.00 3.15 -6.22
CA ALA A 52 -7.58 2.64 -4.97
C ALA A 52 -9.06 2.32 -5.13
N ARG A 53 -9.81 3.19 -5.78
CA ARG A 53 -11.24 2.96 -6.05
C ARG A 53 -11.46 1.72 -6.91
N ASP A 54 -10.68 1.58 -7.98
CA ASP A 54 -10.79 0.45 -8.90
C ASP A 54 -10.42 -0.86 -8.19
N TYR A 55 -9.34 -0.84 -7.40
CA TYR A 55 -8.87 -2.02 -6.70
C TYR A 55 -9.88 -2.51 -5.66
N PHE A 56 -10.35 -1.62 -4.79
CA PHE A 56 -11.28 -2.02 -3.73
C PHE A 56 -12.66 -2.37 -4.27
N ALA A 57 -13.09 -1.76 -5.36
CA ALA A 57 -14.31 -2.17 -6.06
C ALA A 57 -14.16 -3.57 -6.66
N PHE A 58 -12.99 -3.87 -7.23
CA PHE A 58 -12.68 -5.20 -7.74
C PHE A 58 -12.71 -6.25 -6.63
N CYS A 59 -12.17 -5.94 -5.46
CA CYS A 59 -12.16 -6.83 -4.30
C CYS A 59 -13.51 -6.89 -3.58
N LYS A 60 -14.44 -5.98 -3.90
CA LYS A 60 -15.76 -5.86 -3.27
C LYS A 60 -15.68 -5.64 -1.76
N VAL A 61 -14.72 -4.84 -1.32
CA VAL A 61 -14.54 -4.50 0.10
C VAL A 61 -14.44 -3.00 0.28
N LYS A 62 -14.77 -2.55 1.49
CA LYS A 62 -14.59 -1.16 1.90
C LYS A 62 -13.32 -1.05 2.74
N THR A 63 -12.56 0.03 2.56
CA THR A 63 -11.30 0.22 3.28
C THR A 63 -11.47 0.21 4.79
N LYS A 64 -12.51 0.85 5.29
CA LYS A 64 -12.77 0.89 6.74
C LYS A 64 -13.09 -0.48 7.33
N ASP A 65 -13.60 -1.42 6.54
CA ASP A 65 -13.88 -2.78 6.99
C ASP A 65 -12.59 -3.61 7.07
N LEU A 66 -11.52 -3.15 6.43
CA LEU A 66 -10.23 -3.83 6.46
C LEU A 66 -9.38 -3.43 7.67
N ILE A 67 -9.67 -2.32 8.32
CA ILE A 67 -8.89 -1.86 9.46
C ILE A 67 -8.97 -2.90 10.58
N GLY A 68 -7.82 -3.34 11.07
CA GLY A 68 -7.70 -4.41 12.06
C GLY A 68 -7.64 -5.81 11.48
N LYS A 69 -7.76 -5.96 10.16
CA LYS A 69 -7.71 -7.26 9.50
C LYS A 69 -6.35 -7.52 8.86
N GLU A 70 -6.07 -8.79 8.63
CA GLU A 70 -4.85 -9.21 7.95
C GLU A 70 -4.93 -8.87 6.46
N VAL A 71 -3.83 -8.35 5.93
CA VAL A 71 -3.68 -8.04 4.50
C VAL A 71 -2.33 -8.54 4.03
N GLY A 72 -2.21 -8.79 2.73
CA GLY A 72 -0.92 -9.08 2.11
C GLY A 72 -0.19 -7.79 1.79
N VAL A 73 1.13 -7.80 1.89
CA VAL A 73 1.95 -6.63 1.55
C VAL A 73 3.14 -7.04 0.72
N VAL A 74 3.50 -6.19 -0.22
CA VAL A 74 4.73 -6.28 -0.99
C VAL A 74 5.58 -5.08 -0.62
N LEU A 75 6.78 -5.33 -0.11
CA LEU A 75 7.67 -4.29 0.37
C LEU A 75 8.66 -3.91 -0.71
N ALA A 76 9.10 -2.66 -0.67
CA ALA A 76 10.16 -2.15 -1.52
C ALA A 76 11.06 -1.23 -0.71
N LYS A 77 12.24 -0.97 -1.22
CA LYS A 77 13.19 -0.06 -0.59
C LYS A 77 13.50 1.08 -1.55
N LYS A 78 13.69 2.25 -1.00
CA LYS A 78 14.13 3.42 -1.77
C LYS A 78 15.22 4.15 -1.01
N GLN A 79 16.11 4.81 -1.75
CA GLN A 79 17.11 5.66 -1.16
C GLN A 79 16.55 7.06 -0.99
N MET A 80 16.77 7.64 0.17
CA MET A 80 16.39 9.01 0.47
C MET A 80 17.62 9.77 0.92
N THR A 81 17.81 10.97 0.37
CA THR A 81 18.87 11.88 0.81
C THR A 81 18.27 12.85 1.83
N THR A 82 18.86 12.87 3.02
CA THR A 82 18.43 13.81 4.07
C THR A 82 18.91 15.22 3.76
N ALA A 83 18.38 16.20 4.48
CA ALA A 83 18.81 17.59 4.36
C ALA A 83 20.31 17.75 4.69
N GLU A 84 20.87 16.84 5.47
CA GLU A 84 22.28 16.84 5.84
C GLU A 84 23.18 16.17 4.81
N GLY A 85 22.61 15.65 3.72
CA GLY A 85 23.35 14.96 2.66
C GLY A 85 23.60 13.49 2.90
N GLU A 86 23.03 12.91 3.95
CA GLU A 86 23.15 11.49 4.22
C GLU A 86 22.17 10.69 3.36
N THR A 87 22.62 9.57 2.82
CA THR A 87 21.76 8.65 2.08
C THR A 87 21.27 7.56 3.01
N ARG A 88 19.96 7.39 3.10
CA ARG A 88 19.33 6.34 3.88
C ARG A 88 18.45 5.48 3.01
N VAL A 89 18.40 4.19 3.32
CA VAL A 89 17.49 3.25 2.66
C VAL A 89 16.24 3.13 3.53
N VAL A 90 15.09 3.46 2.96
CA VAL A 90 13.79 3.40 3.65
C VAL A 90 12.94 2.31 3.03
N GLN A 91 12.36 1.48 3.86
CA GLN A 91 11.43 0.44 3.45
C GLN A 91 10.00 0.98 3.46
N TYR A 92 9.24 0.65 2.43
CA TYR A 92 7.84 1.09 2.33
C TYR A 92 6.99 -0.01 1.70
N ILE A 93 5.67 0.14 1.78
CA ILE A 93 4.74 -0.80 1.18
C ILE A 93 4.50 -0.38 -0.27
N LYS A 94 4.95 -1.21 -1.20
CA LYS A 94 4.72 -0.99 -2.62
C LYS A 94 3.28 -1.35 -3.01
N TYR A 95 2.78 -2.49 -2.52
CA TYR A 95 1.42 -2.94 -2.75
C TYR A 95 0.81 -3.49 -1.47
N LEU A 96 -0.46 -3.19 -1.27
CA LEU A 96 -1.29 -3.80 -0.25
C LEU A 96 -2.33 -4.65 -0.99
N ASN A 97 -2.42 -5.92 -0.66
CA ASN A 97 -3.35 -6.85 -1.28
C ASN A 97 -4.38 -7.33 -0.27
N VAL A 98 -5.64 -7.25 -0.66
CA VAL A 98 -6.74 -7.81 0.14
C VAL A 98 -6.65 -9.32 0.08
N LEU A 99 -6.93 -10.01 1.19
CA LEU A 99 -6.97 -11.45 1.24
C LEU A 99 -8.39 -11.94 0.96
N ASP A 100 -8.51 -13.00 0.17
CA ASP A 100 -9.80 -13.63 -0.10
C ASP A 100 -10.20 -14.56 1.07
N ALA A 101 -11.33 -15.26 0.94
CA ALA A 101 -11.82 -16.14 1.99
C ALA A 101 -10.86 -17.30 2.31
N GLU A 102 -9.98 -17.64 1.36
CA GLU A 102 -8.98 -18.71 1.54
C GLU A 102 -7.64 -18.18 2.05
N GLY A 103 -7.53 -16.87 2.27
CA GLY A 103 -6.31 -16.23 2.71
C GLY A 103 -5.30 -15.94 1.60
N LYS A 104 -5.71 -16.02 0.35
CA LYS A 104 -4.86 -15.71 -0.79
C LYS A 104 -4.95 -14.23 -1.15
N GLU A 105 -3.84 -13.65 -1.59
CA GLU A 105 -3.80 -12.26 -2.00
C GLU A 105 -4.51 -12.03 -3.32
N ILE A 106 -5.40 -11.04 -3.33
CA ILE A 106 -6.10 -10.59 -4.53
C ILE A 106 -5.23 -9.55 -5.21
N VAL A 107 -4.75 -9.87 -6.40
CA VAL A 107 -3.90 -8.97 -7.19
C VAL A 107 -4.71 -8.39 -8.35
N TYR A 108 -4.74 -7.06 -8.42
CA TYR A 108 -5.38 -6.35 -9.52
C TYR A 108 -4.30 -5.72 -10.38
N ASN A 109 -4.28 -6.09 -11.66
CA ASN A 109 -3.31 -5.58 -12.60
C ASN A 109 -4.02 -5.14 -13.88
N LYS A 110 -4.07 -3.83 -14.10
CA LYS A 110 -4.65 -3.24 -15.30
C LYS A 110 -3.95 -3.69 -16.58
N ASP A 111 -2.63 -3.81 -16.51
CA ASP A 111 -1.82 -4.18 -17.67
C ASP A 111 -2.10 -5.63 -18.09
N THR A 112 -2.29 -6.53 -17.12
CA THR A 112 -2.65 -7.91 -17.38
C THR A 112 -4.00 -8.01 -18.08
N LYS A 113 -4.95 -7.16 -17.69
CA LYS A 113 -6.25 -7.12 -18.32
C LYS A 113 -6.15 -6.72 -19.81
N ASN A 114 -5.29 -5.76 -20.10
CA ASN A 114 -5.04 -5.34 -21.48
C ASN A 114 -4.39 -6.46 -22.30
N GLU A 115 -3.49 -7.22 -21.68
CA GLU A 115 -2.87 -8.37 -22.34
C GLU A 115 -3.86 -9.47 -22.66
N LEU A 116 -4.87 -9.67 -21.83
CA LEU A 116 -5.88 -10.70 -22.03
C LEU A 116 -6.90 -10.33 -23.12
N ASP A 117 -6.96 -9.08 -23.52
CA ASP A 117 -7.87 -8.61 -24.56
C ASP A 117 -7.35 -8.88 -25.98
N PHE A 118 -6.18 -9.48 -26.07
CA PHE A 118 -5.65 -9.94 -27.35
C PHE A 118 -6.26 -11.31 -27.74
#